data_033f64ee6a28f967c378baae268be114
#
_entry.id   033f64ee6a28f967c378baae268be114
#
_cell.length_a   1.000
_cell.length_b   1.000
_cell.length_c   1.000
_cell.angle_alpha   90.00
_cell.angle_beta   90.00
_cell.angle_gamma   90.00
#
_symmetry.space_group_name_H-M   'P 1'
#
loop_
_entity.id
_entity.type
_entity.pdbx_description
1 polymer ?
#
loop_
_entity_poly.entity_id
_entity_poly.type
_entity_poly.pdbx_seq_one_letter_code
_entity_poly.pdbx_strand_id
1 'polypeptide(L)'
;MSEFVDLYDRNRKFLNRVVDRNTYLFQPGEFMMYVLAILENEEGKFLVTQRALDKKWAAGGWEMPGGGAKSKESSLDAIKREVKEETGLDVINGHVVYSYFNEDQKRHDNYFVDIYRFVMDFTEADVKPQESE
;
A
#
# COMPACT_ATOMS: atom_id res chain seq x y z
N MET A 1 9.78 -15.24 0.10
CA MET A 1 9.86 -14.45 1.34
C MET A 1 8.48 -14.31 1.98
N SER A 2 8.41 -14.57 3.27
CA SER A 2 7.13 -14.48 3.99
C SER A 2 6.75 -13.03 4.27
N GLU A 3 5.47 -12.72 4.16
CA GLU A 3 4.94 -11.40 4.49
C GLU A 3 3.64 -11.60 5.29
N PHE A 4 3.72 -11.32 6.59
CA PHE A 4 2.60 -11.54 7.50
C PHE A 4 1.69 -10.33 7.56
N VAL A 5 0.39 -10.61 7.45
CA VAL A 5 -0.66 -9.59 7.49
C VAL A 5 -1.74 -10.02 8.48
N ASP A 6 -2.43 -9.02 9.03
CA ASP A 6 -3.59 -9.25 9.88
C ASP A 6 -4.82 -9.47 9.00
N LEU A 7 -5.72 -10.36 9.44
CA LEU A 7 -7.01 -10.55 8.80
C LEU A 7 -8.06 -9.67 9.45
N TYR A 8 -8.90 -9.06 8.62
CA TYR A 8 -10.02 -8.21 9.03
C TYR A 8 -11.33 -8.72 8.45
N ASP A 9 -12.45 -8.44 9.11
CA ASP A 9 -13.77 -8.71 8.56
C ASP A 9 -14.24 -7.57 7.64
N ARG A 10 -15.46 -7.66 7.09
CA ARG A 10 -16.01 -6.62 6.20
C ARG A 10 -16.19 -5.27 6.89
N ASN A 11 -16.25 -5.26 8.21
CA ASN A 11 -16.37 -4.04 9.00
C ASN A 11 -15.01 -3.53 9.49
N ARG A 12 -13.91 -4.05 8.93
CA ARG A 12 -12.54 -3.69 9.25
C ARG A 12 -12.16 -4.02 10.69
N LYS A 13 -12.81 -5.02 11.27
CA LYS A 13 -12.47 -5.51 12.62
C LYS A 13 -11.43 -6.62 12.50
N PHE A 14 -10.40 -6.54 13.33
CA PHE A 14 -9.36 -7.55 13.37
C PHE A 14 -9.94 -8.90 13.84
N LEU A 15 -9.68 -9.95 13.07
CA LEU A 15 -10.17 -11.30 13.35
C LEU A 15 -9.25 -12.10 14.27
N ASN A 16 -8.25 -11.46 14.88
CA ASN A 16 -7.26 -12.11 15.76
C ASN A 16 -6.51 -13.25 15.07
N ARG A 17 -6.28 -13.11 13.77
CA ARG A 17 -5.52 -14.09 12.97
C ARG A 17 -4.50 -13.36 12.10
N VAL A 18 -3.31 -13.94 12.03
CA VAL A 18 -2.20 -13.45 11.20
C VAL A 18 -1.87 -14.54 10.20
N VAL A 19 -1.73 -14.18 8.94
CA VAL A 19 -1.44 -15.13 7.87
C VAL A 19 -0.30 -14.61 6.99
N ASP A 20 0.36 -15.53 6.29
CA ASP A 20 1.33 -15.18 5.26
C ASP A 20 0.56 -14.90 3.96
N ARG A 21 0.55 -13.64 3.52
CA ARG A 21 -0.23 -13.24 2.35
C ARG A 21 0.20 -13.95 1.06
N ASN A 22 1.42 -14.45 1.02
CA ASN A 22 1.95 -15.11 -0.18
C ASN A 22 1.43 -16.54 -0.35
N THR A 23 0.93 -17.14 0.70
CA THR A 23 0.49 -18.54 0.68
C THR A 23 -0.96 -18.73 1.10
N TYR A 24 -1.53 -17.78 1.82
CA TYR A 24 -2.88 -17.90 2.35
C TYR A 24 -3.94 -17.62 1.28
N LEU A 25 -4.96 -18.45 1.22
CA LEU A 25 -6.11 -18.24 0.35
C LEU A 25 -7.23 -17.56 1.16
N PHE A 26 -7.41 -16.28 0.93
CA PHE A 26 -8.42 -15.49 1.63
C PHE A 26 -9.82 -16.05 1.35
N GLN A 27 -10.56 -16.34 2.42
CA GLN A 27 -11.91 -16.87 2.33
C GLN A 27 -12.93 -15.73 2.35
N PRO A 28 -14.21 -16.00 2.00
CA PRO A 28 -15.24 -14.96 2.07
C PRO A 28 -15.26 -14.30 3.44
N GLY A 29 -15.31 -12.96 3.45
CA GLY A 29 -15.32 -12.19 4.69
C GLY A 29 -13.98 -12.02 5.37
N GLU A 30 -12.90 -12.43 4.75
CA GLU A 30 -11.54 -12.23 5.26
C GLU A 30 -10.79 -11.27 4.34
N PHE A 31 -10.24 -10.20 4.90
CA PHE A 31 -9.59 -9.14 4.14
C PHE A 31 -8.24 -8.77 4.74
N MET A 32 -7.31 -8.34 3.90
CA MET A 32 -6.10 -7.66 4.36
C MET A 32 -6.21 -6.15 4.11
N MET A 33 -5.33 -5.38 4.72
CA MET A 33 -5.26 -3.92 4.53
C MET A 33 -4.22 -3.59 3.49
N TYR A 34 -4.60 -2.76 2.51
CA TYR A 34 -3.72 -2.24 1.49
C TYR A 34 -3.77 -0.71 1.51
N VAL A 35 -2.67 -0.05 1.23
CA VAL A 35 -2.59 1.41 1.28
C VAL A 35 -1.93 1.95 0.02
N LEU A 36 -2.41 3.10 -0.46
CA LEU A 36 -1.84 3.82 -1.59
C LEU A 36 -1.67 5.29 -1.20
N ALA A 37 -0.70 5.95 -1.81
CA ALA A 37 -0.44 7.37 -1.55
C ALA A 37 -0.51 8.20 -2.81
N ILE A 38 -1.21 9.32 -2.73
CA ILE A 38 -1.13 10.41 -3.70
C ILE A 38 -0.14 11.40 -3.12
N LEU A 39 1.02 11.53 -3.74
CA LEU A 39 2.06 12.46 -3.31
C LEU A 39 2.07 13.65 -4.26
N GLU A 40 1.77 14.81 -3.73
CA GLU A 40 1.68 16.05 -4.50
C GLU A 40 2.66 17.06 -3.92
N ASN A 41 3.48 17.70 -4.78
CA ASN A 41 4.35 18.77 -4.30
C ASN A 41 3.63 20.12 -4.35
N GLU A 42 4.29 21.17 -3.85
CA GLU A 42 3.70 22.51 -3.79
C GLU A 42 3.44 23.13 -5.17
N GLU A 43 4.03 22.59 -6.22
CA GLU A 43 3.78 23.01 -7.61
C GLU A 43 2.61 22.26 -8.24
N GLY A 44 1.95 21.38 -7.50
CA GLY A 44 0.83 20.59 -8.00
C GLY A 44 1.25 19.38 -8.82
N LYS A 45 2.50 18.96 -8.76
CA LYS A 45 3.00 17.77 -9.47
C LYS A 45 2.87 16.55 -8.59
N PHE A 46 2.55 15.42 -9.22
CA PHE A 46 2.36 14.15 -8.54
C PHE A 46 3.54 13.22 -8.76
N LEU A 47 3.86 12.45 -7.71
CA LEU A 47 4.90 11.42 -7.81
C LEU A 47 4.23 10.07 -8.04
N VAL A 48 4.63 9.40 -9.11
CA VAL A 48 4.27 8.01 -9.37
C VAL A 48 5.54 7.20 -9.52
N THR A 49 5.45 5.90 -9.25
CA THR A 49 6.58 5.00 -9.37
C THR A 49 6.31 4.01 -10.49
N GLN A 50 7.38 3.49 -11.08
CA GLN A 50 7.28 2.45 -12.08
C GLN A 50 7.71 1.13 -11.48
N ARG A 51 6.88 0.09 -11.67
CA ARG A 51 7.21 -1.26 -11.19
C ARG A 51 8.44 -1.76 -11.92
N ALA A 52 9.32 -2.45 -11.19
CA ALA A 52 10.50 -3.05 -11.78
C ALA A 52 10.11 -4.07 -12.85
N LEU A 53 10.96 -4.21 -13.88
CA LEU A 53 10.68 -5.09 -15.01
C LEU A 53 10.65 -6.58 -14.65
N ASP A 54 11.24 -6.96 -13.52
CA ASP A 54 11.26 -8.34 -13.05
C ASP A 54 10.06 -8.72 -12.17
N LYS A 55 9.11 -7.80 -11.96
CA LYS A 55 7.91 -8.10 -11.18
C LYS A 55 7.00 -9.04 -11.97
N LYS A 56 6.31 -9.92 -11.25
CA LYS A 56 5.42 -10.92 -11.86
C LYS A 56 4.12 -10.33 -12.39
N TRP A 57 3.68 -9.23 -11.80
CA TRP A 57 2.43 -8.57 -12.17
C TRP A 57 2.71 -7.14 -12.60
N ALA A 58 2.13 -6.73 -13.73
CA ALA A 58 2.20 -5.37 -14.26
C ALA A 58 3.65 -4.82 -14.32
N ALA A 59 4.62 -5.66 -14.69
CA ALA A 59 6.02 -5.23 -14.83
C ALA A 59 6.12 -3.99 -15.74
N GLY A 60 6.88 -2.98 -15.32
CA GLY A 60 7.04 -1.72 -16.04
C GLY A 60 5.85 -0.78 -15.94
N GLY A 61 4.77 -1.15 -15.23
CA GLY A 61 3.59 -0.30 -15.06
C GLY A 61 3.85 0.86 -14.10
N TRP A 62 3.17 1.98 -14.35
CA TRP A 62 3.22 3.14 -13.46
C TRP A 62 2.14 3.05 -12.40
N GLU A 63 2.46 3.40 -11.16
CA GLU A 63 1.51 3.28 -10.06
C GLU A 63 1.76 4.30 -8.94
N MET A 64 0.75 4.52 -8.11
CA MET A 64 0.91 5.27 -6.87
C MET A 64 1.74 4.43 -5.90
N PRO A 65 2.63 5.06 -5.10
CA PRO A 65 3.33 4.32 -4.05
C PRO A 65 2.36 3.68 -3.07
N GLY A 66 2.67 2.48 -2.63
CA GLY A 66 1.84 1.77 -1.65
C GLY A 66 2.16 0.30 -1.56
N GLY A 67 1.37 -0.41 -0.80
CA GLY A 67 1.52 -1.84 -0.58
C GLY A 67 0.64 -2.34 0.54
N GLY A 68 0.87 -3.59 0.93
CA GLY A 68 0.12 -4.22 2.02
C GLY A 68 0.62 -3.80 3.39
N ALA A 69 -0.32 -3.52 4.30
CA ALA A 69 0.02 -3.30 5.69
C ALA A 69 0.51 -4.60 6.31
N LYS A 70 1.62 -4.56 7.02
CA LYS A 70 2.14 -5.71 7.75
C LYS A 70 1.34 -5.92 9.03
N SER A 71 1.42 -7.14 9.57
CA SER A 71 0.80 -7.43 10.86
C SER A 71 1.22 -6.38 11.90
N LYS A 72 0.24 -5.92 12.67
CA LYS A 72 0.39 -4.91 13.75
C LYS A 72 0.65 -3.48 13.27
N GLU A 73 0.66 -3.23 11.97
CA GLU A 73 0.73 -1.86 11.45
C GLU A 73 -0.67 -1.26 11.34
N SER A 74 -0.81 0.00 11.70
CA SER A 74 -1.98 0.79 11.33
C SER A 74 -1.90 1.14 9.85
N SER A 75 -3.02 1.56 9.27
CA SER A 75 -3.06 2.05 7.89
C SER A 75 -2.06 3.20 7.70
N LEU A 76 -2.03 4.16 8.63
CA LEU A 76 -1.11 5.31 8.54
C LEU A 76 0.35 4.88 8.64
N ASP A 77 0.69 3.99 9.56
CA ASP A 77 2.06 3.48 9.69
C ASP A 77 2.49 2.74 8.43
N ALA A 78 1.58 1.96 7.84
CA ALA A 78 1.85 1.22 6.62
C ALA A 78 2.18 2.16 5.46
N ILE A 79 1.39 3.23 5.26
CA ILE A 79 1.63 4.14 4.15
C ILE A 79 2.92 4.93 4.34
N LYS A 80 3.24 5.33 5.56
CA LYS A 80 4.51 6.01 5.84
C LYS A 80 5.70 5.12 5.51
N ARG A 81 5.64 3.85 5.89
CA ARG A 81 6.69 2.88 5.60
C ARG A 81 6.82 2.64 4.10
N GLU A 82 5.70 2.39 3.41
CA GLU A 82 5.72 2.12 1.98
C GLU A 82 6.27 3.30 1.18
N VAL A 83 5.85 4.52 1.50
CA VAL A 83 6.38 5.71 0.82
C VAL A 83 7.87 5.86 1.07
N LYS A 84 8.33 5.63 2.30
CA LYS A 84 9.75 5.71 2.62
C LYS A 84 10.55 4.68 1.84
N GLU A 85 10.08 3.44 1.77
CA GLU A 85 10.75 2.37 1.04
C GLU A 85 10.81 2.65 -0.45
N GLU A 86 9.71 3.13 -1.04
CA GLU A 86 9.60 3.28 -2.49
C GLU A 86 10.17 4.60 -3.02
N THR A 87 10.18 5.65 -2.19
CA THR A 87 10.58 6.99 -2.66
C THR A 87 11.68 7.64 -1.84
N GLY A 88 11.94 7.13 -0.63
CA GLY A 88 12.87 7.76 0.29
C GLY A 88 12.31 8.93 1.07
N LEU A 89 11.05 9.32 0.82
CA LEU A 89 10.44 10.48 1.46
C LEU A 89 9.81 10.13 2.81
N ASP A 90 9.95 11.05 3.76
CA ASP A 90 9.26 10.99 5.05
C ASP A 90 8.02 11.87 4.95
N VAL A 91 6.84 11.24 4.92
CA VAL A 91 5.58 11.97 4.74
C VAL A 91 4.97 12.37 6.07
N ILE A 92 4.31 13.52 6.09
CA ILE A 92 3.64 14.07 7.26
C ILE A 92 2.28 14.66 6.84
N ASN A 93 1.37 14.77 7.80
CA ASN A 93 0.09 15.46 7.64
C ASN A 93 -0.79 14.92 6.52
N GLY A 94 -0.70 13.62 6.26
CA GLY A 94 -1.57 12.97 5.30
C GLY A 94 -2.90 12.56 5.90
N HIS A 95 -3.90 12.42 5.04
CA HIS A 95 -5.21 11.95 5.44
C HIS A 95 -5.81 11.08 4.33
N VAL A 96 -6.72 10.20 4.73
CA VAL A 96 -7.43 9.34 3.78
C VAL A 96 -8.40 10.20 2.98
N VAL A 97 -8.29 10.13 1.65
CA VAL A 97 -9.20 10.84 0.75
C VAL A 97 -10.22 9.89 0.12
N TYR A 98 -9.93 8.62 0.12
CA TYR A 98 -10.84 7.61 -0.42
C TYR A 98 -10.51 6.23 0.14
N SER A 99 -11.54 5.43 0.40
CA SER A 99 -11.38 4.04 0.82
C SER A 99 -12.35 3.17 0.04
N TYR A 100 -11.91 1.97 -0.30
CA TYR A 100 -12.78 0.99 -0.94
C TYR A 100 -12.31 -0.42 -0.56
N PHE A 101 -13.08 -1.40 -0.93
CA PHE A 101 -12.66 -2.79 -0.75
C PHE A 101 -12.90 -3.59 -2.02
N ASN A 102 -12.11 -4.65 -2.15
CA ASN A 102 -12.24 -5.63 -3.21
C ASN A 102 -12.43 -7.01 -2.59
N GLU A 103 -13.38 -7.77 -3.10
CA GLU A 103 -13.58 -9.15 -2.68
C GLU A 103 -13.74 -10.01 -3.93
N ASP A 104 -12.72 -10.83 -4.22
CA ASP A 104 -12.69 -11.70 -5.38
C ASP A 104 -12.57 -13.14 -4.93
N GLN A 105 -13.68 -13.85 -4.88
CA GLN A 105 -13.76 -15.23 -4.41
C GLN A 105 -12.96 -16.20 -5.28
N LYS A 106 -12.89 -15.95 -6.58
CA LYS A 106 -12.18 -16.83 -7.51
C LYS A 106 -10.67 -16.76 -7.33
N ARG A 107 -10.17 -15.55 -7.07
CA ARG A 107 -8.73 -15.30 -6.92
C ARG A 107 -8.28 -15.29 -5.46
N HIS A 108 -9.22 -15.37 -4.52
CA HIS A 108 -8.96 -15.22 -3.10
C HIS A 108 -8.22 -13.92 -2.81
N ASP A 109 -8.65 -12.85 -3.47
CA ASP A 109 -7.97 -11.55 -3.47
C ASP A 109 -8.87 -10.51 -2.81
N ASN A 110 -8.88 -10.54 -1.47
CA ASN A 110 -9.75 -9.70 -0.67
C ASN A 110 -8.93 -8.69 0.11
N TYR A 111 -9.19 -7.39 -0.11
CA TYR A 111 -8.47 -6.35 0.60
C TYR A 111 -9.29 -5.07 0.71
N PHE A 112 -8.98 -4.30 1.77
CA PHE A 112 -9.39 -2.90 1.86
C PHE A 112 -8.26 -2.05 1.33
N VAL A 113 -8.60 -0.93 0.71
CA VAL A 113 -7.62 0.04 0.24
C VAL A 113 -7.92 1.39 0.87
N ASP A 114 -6.93 1.96 1.55
CA ASP A 114 -6.98 3.35 2.00
C ASP A 114 -6.06 4.16 1.11
N ILE A 115 -6.60 5.20 0.47
CA ILE A 115 -5.81 6.11 -0.35
C ILE A 115 -5.57 7.37 0.44
N TYR A 116 -4.29 7.64 0.71
CA TYR A 116 -3.85 8.84 1.44
C TYR A 116 -3.39 9.91 0.47
N ARG A 117 -3.63 11.17 0.83
CA ARG A 117 -3.07 12.30 0.10
C ARG A 117 -2.12 13.04 1.01
N PHE A 118 -0.91 13.28 0.50
CA PHE A 118 0.11 14.08 1.16
C PHE A 118 0.50 15.22 0.23
N VAL A 119 0.43 16.44 0.74
CA VAL A 119 0.95 17.61 0.02
C VAL A 119 2.15 18.10 0.81
N MET A 120 3.32 18.06 0.18
CA MET A 120 4.56 18.40 0.87
C MET A 120 5.57 18.95 -0.13
N ASP A 121 6.56 19.65 0.41
CA ASP A 121 7.62 20.21 -0.41
C ASP A 121 8.65 19.11 -0.70
N PHE A 122 8.70 18.68 -1.95
CA PHE A 122 9.73 17.76 -2.42
C PHE A 122 10.06 18.06 -3.88
N THR A 123 11.27 17.67 -4.28
CA THR A 123 11.72 17.78 -5.66
C THR A 123 12.14 16.40 -6.15
N GLU A 124 12.36 16.26 -7.44
CA GLU A 124 12.85 15.01 -8.02
C GLU A 124 14.17 14.56 -7.36
N ALA A 125 15.01 15.51 -6.96
CA ALA A 125 16.28 15.19 -6.31
C ALA A 125 16.12 14.56 -4.92
N ASP A 126 14.98 14.78 -4.28
CA ASP A 126 14.70 14.19 -2.95
C ASP A 126 14.25 12.75 -3.02
N VAL A 127 13.87 12.27 -4.19
CA VAL A 127 13.33 10.92 -4.37
C VAL A 127 14.45 9.92 -4.55
N LYS A 128 14.50 8.91 -3.67
CA LYS A 128 15.53 7.88 -3.68
C LYS A 128 14.88 6.50 -3.51
N PRO A 129 14.34 5.93 -4.59
CA PRO A 129 13.67 4.64 -4.50
C PRO A 129 14.67 3.52 -4.18
N GLN A 130 14.17 2.46 -3.57
CA GLN A 130 14.95 1.25 -3.36
C GLN A 130 15.21 0.56 -4.70
N GLU A 131 16.32 -0.20 -4.79
CA GLU A 131 16.66 -0.91 -6.02
C GLU A 131 15.56 -1.85 -6.51
N SER A 132 14.80 -2.44 -5.58
CA SER A 132 13.73 -3.38 -5.90
C SER A 132 12.49 -2.70 -6.51
N GLU A 133 12.43 -1.40 -6.50
CA GLU A 133 11.31 -0.63 -7.06
C GLU A 133 11.63 -0.11 -8.49
#